data_d10bac6fa9a9cf5d2b900f4a2e7aaf7c
#
_entry.id   d10bac6fa9a9cf5d2b900f4a2e7aaf7c
#
_cell.length_a   1.000
_cell.length_b   1.000
_cell.length_c   1.000
_cell.angle_alpha   90.00
_cell.angle_beta   90.00
_cell.angle_gamma   90.00
#
_symmetry.space_group_name_H-M   'P 1'
#
loop_
_entity.id
_entity.type
_entity.pdbx_description
1 polymer ?
#
loop_
_entity_poly.entity_id
_entity_poly.type
_entity_poly.pdbx_seq_one_letter_code
_entity_poly.pdbx_strand_id
1 'polypeptide(L)'
;MPFYASGEPVHRGWAMLAAIVGPDGRFCGLHITWIDLNDPKGQARVVDPKTKALLPAKKVRGSKVGGVIEVAPVAMPERLIMGEGIETVASVWVEFKRVGRDLSTTAFWSSVDLGNMAGRAVETVPHPTLRMADNRPQRVAGPEPDLNQPGIAIPDSVRDLVLLGDGDSDQFLTQCFIARAAKRFAREGRAVRVAWAPPGCDFNDVLRGAA
;
A
#
# COMPACT_ATOMS: atom_id res chain seq x y z
N MET A 1 -10.77 -18.49 -9.32
CA MET A 1 -9.31 -18.70 -9.32
C MET A 1 -8.92 -19.52 -8.08
N PRO A 2 -8.04 -20.53 -8.15
CA PRO A 2 -7.59 -21.26 -6.97
C PRO A 2 -6.58 -20.46 -6.16
N PHE A 3 -6.68 -20.54 -4.82
CA PHE A 3 -5.69 -20.06 -3.87
C PHE A 3 -4.88 -21.27 -3.37
N TYR A 4 -3.57 -21.22 -3.47
CA TYR A 4 -2.67 -22.28 -3.05
C TYR A 4 -1.96 -21.92 -1.74
N ALA A 5 -1.93 -22.87 -0.80
CA ALA A 5 -1.06 -22.83 0.36
C ALA A 5 -0.23 -24.12 0.40
N SER A 6 1.07 -24.01 0.62
CA SER A 6 2.02 -25.17 0.67
C SER A 6 1.89 -26.11 -0.56
N GLY A 7 1.61 -25.55 -1.75
CA GLY A 7 1.44 -26.31 -3.00
C GLY A 7 0.03 -26.87 -3.26
N GLU A 8 -0.85 -26.86 -2.26
CA GLU A 8 -2.21 -27.39 -2.35
C GLU A 8 -3.26 -26.27 -2.56
N PRO A 9 -4.31 -26.49 -3.38
CA PRO A 9 -5.40 -25.54 -3.50
C PRO A 9 -6.30 -25.62 -2.26
N VAL A 10 -6.30 -24.55 -1.45
CA VAL A 10 -7.08 -24.49 -0.20
C VAL A 10 -8.36 -23.66 -0.31
N HIS A 11 -8.50 -22.87 -1.37
CA HIS A 11 -9.70 -22.08 -1.66
C HIS A 11 -9.87 -21.91 -3.17
N ARG A 12 -11.12 -21.80 -3.63
CA ARG A 12 -11.48 -21.41 -5.00
C ARG A 12 -12.57 -20.36 -4.96
N GLY A 13 -12.34 -19.23 -5.62
CA GLY A 13 -13.29 -18.12 -5.66
C GLY A 13 -12.94 -17.09 -6.72
N TRP A 14 -13.72 -16.02 -6.75
CA TRP A 14 -13.45 -14.85 -7.54
C TRP A 14 -12.18 -14.16 -7.05
N ALA A 15 -11.43 -13.56 -7.95
CA ALA A 15 -10.24 -12.81 -7.60
C ALA A 15 -10.12 -11.56 -8.49
N MET A 16 -9.86 -10.44 -7.86
CA MET A 16 -9.40 -9.23 -8.53
C MET A 16 -7.92 -9.41 -8.89
N LEU A 17 -7.56 -9.09 -10.11
CA LEU A 17 -6.19 -9.11 -10.62
C LEU A 17 -5.77 -7.68 -10.93
N ALA A 18 -4.68 -7.22 -10.33
CA ALA A 18 -4.13 -5.90 -10.58
C ALA A 18 -2.68 -6.03 -11.05
N ALA A 19 -2.38 -5.45 -12.21
CA ALA A 19 -1.03 -5.42 -12.74
C ALA A 19 -0.13 -4.52 -11.88
N ILE A 20 1.07 -5.01 -11.57
CA ILE A 20 2.13 -4.20 -10.98
C ILE A 20 3.03 -3.75 -12.13
N VAL A 21 3.16 -2.43 -12.29
CA VAL A 21 3.94 -1.78 -13.35
C VAL A 21 5.24 -1.27 -12.75
N GLY A 22 6.35 -1.65 -13.34
CA GLY A 22 7.69 -1.22 -12.91
C GLY A 22 8.02 0.21 -13.30
N PRO A 23 9.19 0.73 -12.86
CA PRO A 23 9.62 2.10 -13.16
C PRO A 23 9.81 2.37 -14.66
N ASP A 24 9.98 1.33 -15.47
CA ASP A 24 10.10 1.39 -16.93
C ASP A 24 8.75 1.30 -17.66
N GLY A 25 7.64 1.36 -16.93
CA GLY A 25 6.29 1.23 -17.46
C GLY A 25 5.90 -0.19 -17.87
N ARG A 26 6.72 -1.20 -17.59
CA ARG A 26 6.45 -2.58 -17.97
C ARG A 26 5.80 -3.37 -16.85
N PHE A 27 4.99 -4.36 -17.22
CA PHE A 27 4.47 -5.34 -16.30
C PHE A 27 5.62 -6.10 -15.60
N CYS A 28 5.64 -6.08 -14.28
CA CYS A 28 6.64 -6.79 -13.49
C CYS A 28 6.05 -7.75 -12.46
N GLY A 29 4.77 -7.64 -12.16
CA GLY A 29 4.11 -8.51 -11.22
C GLY A 29 2.59 -8.40 -11.24
N LEU A 30 1.95 -9.30 -10.52
CA LEU A 30 0.50 -9.38 -10.39
C LEU A 30 0.11 -9.41 -8.92
N HIS A 31 -0.72 -8.47 -8.51
CA HIS A 31 -1.39 -8.49 -7.22
C HIS A 31 -2.74 -9.20 -7.39
N ILE A 32 -2.99 -10.20 -6.56
CA ILE A 32 -4.20 -11.03 -6.58
C ILE A 32 -4.90 -10.82 -5.24
N THR A 33 -6.18 -10.40 -5.28
CA THR A 33 -7.04 -10.33 -4.08
C THR A 33 -8.22 -11.25 -4.30
N TRP A 34 -8.36 -12.32 -3.51
CA TRP A 34 -9.58 -13.12 -3.52
C TRP A 34 -10.71 -12.36 -2.84
N ILE A 35 -11.86 -12.30 -3.49
CA ILE A 35 -13.00 -11.48 -3.09
C ILE A 35 -14.20 -12.35 -2.75
N ASP A 36 -14.98 -11.88 -1.77
CA ASP A 36 -16.31 -12.39 -1.43
C ASP A 36 -17.24 -11.17 -1.28
N LEU A 37 -18.19 -11.03 -2.19
CA LEU A 37 -19.14 -9.92 -2.18
C LEU A 37 -20.13 -9.98 -1.03
N ASN A 38 -20.21 -11.13 -0.32
CA ASN A 38 -21.02 -11.27 0.88
C ASN A 38 -20.27 -10.87 2.17
N ASP A 39 -18.94 -10.73 2.09
CA ASP A 39 -18.14 -10.25 3.21
C ASP A 39 -18.21 -8.70 3.28
N PRO A 40 -18.43 -8.10 4.47
CA PRO A 40 -18.50 -6.66 4.62
C PRO A 40 -17.25 -5.91 4.12
N LYS A 41 -16.08 -6.51 4.19
CA LYS A 41 -14.81 -5.94 3.67
C LYS A 41 -14.53 -6.35 2.23
N GLY A 42 -15.42 -7.16 1.60
CA GLY A 42 -15.27 -7.62 0.22
C GLY A 42 -14.12 -8.62 0.00
N GLN A 43 -13.45 -9.09 1.04
CA GLN A 43 -12.32 -10.02 0.93
C GLN A 43 -12.75 -11.44 1.29
N ALA A 44 -12.29 -12.44 0.52
CA ALA A 44 -12.57 -13.84 0.81
C ALA A 44 -11.89 -14.28 2.12
N ARG A 45 -12.64 -14.99 2.96
CA ARG A 45 -12.11 -15.62 4.16
C ARG A 45 -11.45 -16.95 3.80
N VAL A 46 -10.14 -16.94 3.58
CA VAL A 46 -9.36 -18.12 3.22
C VAL A 46 -8.83 -18.78 4.49
N VAL A 47 -9.23 -20.04 4.73
CA VAL A 47 -8.82 -20.80 5.92
C VAL A 47 -7.98 -22.00 5.47
N ASP A 48 -6.81 -22.17 6.08
CA ASP A 48 -5.98 -23.37 5.90
C ASP A 48 -6.73 -24.60 6.44
N PRO A 49 -7.02 -25.62 5.61
CA PRO A 49 -7.79 -26.76 6.06
C PRO A 49 -7.07 -27.63 7.12
N LYS A 50 -5.72 -27.57 7.17
CA LYS A 50 -4.90 -28.35 8.09
C LYS A 50 -4.71 -27.63 9.42
N THR A 51 -4.26 -26.38 9.37
CA THR A 51 -3.93 -25.60 10.57
C THR A 51 -5.09 -24.81 11.14
N LYS A 52 -6.20 -24.66 10.37
CA LYS A 52 -7.35 -23.80 10.67
C LYS A 52 -6.99 -22.32 10.78
N ALA A 53 -5.77 -21.93 10.42
CA ALA A 53 -5.33 -20.55 10.42
C ALA A 53 -6.02 -19.76 9.30
N LEU A 54 -6.37 -18.49 9.59
CA LEU A 54 -6.81 -17.54 8.56
C LEU A 54 -5.60 -17.10 7.75
N LEU A 55 -5.67 -17.28 6.44
CA LEU A 55 -4.64 -16.87 5.49
C LEU A 55 -4.99 -15.51 4.88
N PRO A 56 -4.00 -14.65 4.58
CA PRO A 56 -4.25 -13.41 3.87
C PRO A 56 -4.91 -13.67 2.50
N ALA A 57 -6.02 -12.99 2.21
CA ALA A 57 -6.71 -13.13 0.92
C ALA A 57 -5.97 -12.46 -0.26
N LYS A 58 -4.75 -11.99 -0.02
CA LYS A 58 -3.92 -11.25 -1.00
C LYS A 58 -2.62 -11.99 -1.28
N LYS A 59 -2.19 -12.02 -2.55
CA LYS A 59 -0.88 -12.54 -2.95
C LYS A 59 -0.28 -11.71 -4.07
N VAL A 60 1.05 -11.66 -4.09
CA VAL A 60 1.81 -11.10 -5.21
C VAL A 60 2.52 -12.23 -5.95
N ARG A 61 2.53 -12.16 -7.27
CA ARG A 61 3.30 -13.01 -8.18
C ARG A 61 4.21 -12.12 -9.03
N GLY A 62 5.45 -12.53 -9.22
CA GLY A 62 6.46 -11.68 -9.87
C GLY A 62 7.08 -10.69 -8.87
N SER A 63 7.59 -9.57 -9.38
CA SER A 63 8.22 -8.53 -8.57
C SER A 63 7.25 -7.41 -8.23
N LYS A 64 7.40 -6.83 -7.04
CA LYS A 64 6.75 -5.58 -6.64
C LYS A 64 7.75 -4.44 -6.42
N VAL A 65 9.05 -4.77 -6.39
CA VAL A 65 10.11 -3.81 -6.02
C VAL A 65 10.15 -2.63 -7.01
N GLY A 66 9.90 -1.43 -6.48
CA GLY A 66 9.82 -0.20 -7.28
C GLY A 66 8.59 -0.10 -8.20
N GLY A 67 7.75 -1.13 -8.24
CA GLY A 67 6.53 -1.13 -9.04
C GLY A 67 5.33 -0.57 -8.29
N VAL A 68 4.30 -0.19 -9.03
CA VAL A 68 3.04 0.36 -8.53
C VAL A 68 1.84 -0.28 -9.20
N ILE A 69 0.68 -0.19 -8.57
CA ILE A 69 -0.60 -0.47 -9.19
C ILE A 69 -1.26 0.88 -9.47
N GLU A 70 -1.48 1.17 -10.74
CA GLU A 70 -2.13 2.39 -11.18
C GLU A 70 -3.65 2.23 -11.06
N VAL A 71 -4.22 2.71 -9.95
CA VAL A 71 -5.68 2.64 -9.70
C VAL A 71 -6.44 3.59 -10.63
N ALA A 72 -5.91 4.80 -10.81
CA ALA A 72 -6.41 5.76 -11.80
C ALA A 72 -5.20 6.45 -12.45
N PRO A 73 -4.76 5.95 -13.63
CA PRO A 73 -3.60 6.50 -14.32
C PRO A 73 -3.91 7.85 -14.98
N VAL A 74 -2.89 8.72 -15.00
CA VAL A 74 -2.87 9.96 -15.77
C VAL A 74 -1.49 10.05 -16.44
N ALA A 75 -1.44 10.35 -17.74
CA ALA A 75 -0.20 10.32 -18.51
C ALA A 75 0.85 11.33 -18.01
N MET A 76 0.41 12.55 -17.65
CA MET A 76 1.27 13.62 -17.15
C MET A 76 0.68 14.19 -15.86
N PRO A 77 0.75 13.45 -14.73
CA PRO A 77 0.13 13.90 -13.49
C PRO A 77 0.91 15.06 -12.86
N GLU A 78 0.22 16.10 -12.45
CA GLU A 78 0.77 17.17 -11.62
C GLU A 78 0.64 16.84 -10.14
N ARG A 79 -0.40 16.06 -9.80
CA ARG A 79 -0.64 15.52 -8.46
C ARG A 79 -0.64 14.00 -8.50
N LEU A 80 -0.03 13.40 -7.48
CA LEU A 80 -0.09 11.96 -7.25
C LEU A 80 -0.57 11.69 -5.81
N ILE A 81 -1.57 10.83 -5.68
CA ILE A 81 -2.03 10.30 -4.41
C ILE A 81 -1.60 8.84 -4.34
N MET A 82 -0.82 8.49 -3.33
CA MET A 82 -0.25 7.16 -3.16
C MET A 82 -0.57 6.60 -1.78
N GLY A 83 -1.09 5.39 -1.75
CA GLY A 83 -1.34 4.63 -0.53
C GLY A 83 -0.75 3.23 -0.59
N GLU A 84 -0.80 2.51 0.52
CA GLU A 84 -0.34 1.12 0.60
C GLU A 84 -1.21 0.21 -0.26
N GLY A 85 -2.49 0.12 0.07
CA GLY A 85 -3.45 -0.79 -0.53
C GLY A 85 -4.24 -0.20 -1.68
N ILE A 86 -4.76 -1.09 -2.54
CA ILE A 86 -5.67 -0.70 -3.63
C ILE A 86 -6.94 -0.10 -3.04
N GLU A 87 -7.47 -0.69 -1.98
CA GLU A 87 -8.73 -0.28 -1.34
C GLU A 87 -8.61 1.12 -0.75
N THR A 88 -7.51 1.42 -0.02
CA THR A 88 -7.20 2.74 0.52
C THR A 88 -7.20 3.81 -0.56
N VAL A 89 -6.48 3.56 -1.65
CA VAL A 89 -6.34 4.51 -2.76
C VAL A 89 -7.65 4.67 -3.54
N ALA A 90 -8.34 3.56 -3.82
CA ALA A 90 -9.61 3.57 -4.53
C ALA A 90 -10.70 4.33 -3.74
N SER A 91 -10.70 4.22 -2.40
CA SER A 91 -11.63 4.93 -1.53
C SER A 91 -11.48 6.45 -1.65
N VAL A 92 -10.23 6.94 -1.63
CA VAL A 92 -9.96 8.37 -1.82
C VAL A 92 -10.33 8.83 -3.23
N TRP A 93 -10.05 8.03 -4.26
CA TRP A 93 -10.44 8.33 -5.65
C TRP A 93 -11.96 8.42 -5.82
N VAL A 94 -12.69 7.44 -5.27
CA VAL A 94 -14.17 7.41 -5.32
C VAL A 94 -14.75 8.63 -4.62
N GLU A 95 -14.24 8.98 -3.43
CA GLU A 95 -14.72 10.15 -2.69
C GLU A 95 -14.46 11.46 -3.45
N PHE A 96 -13.26 11.61 -4.04
CA PHE A 96 -12.95 12.81 -4.84
C PHE A 96 -13.88 12.95 -6.05
N LYS A 97 -14.21 11.83 -6.72
CA LYS A 97 -15.22 11.83 -7.79
C LYS A 97 -16.61 12.18 -7.27
N ARG A 98 -17.00 11.62 -6.13
CA ARG A 98 -18.32 11.87 -5.52
C ARG A 98 -18.54 13.33 -5.19
N VAL A 99 -17.50 14.03 -4.71
CA VAL A 99 -17.56 15.46 -4.39
C VAL A 99 -17.23 16.37 -5.58
N GLY A 100 -17.14 15.83 -6.79
CA GLY A 100 -16.98 16.59 -8.04
C GLY A 100 -15.60 17.25 -8.22
N ARG A 101 -14.52 16.71 -7.59
CA ARG A 101 -13.18 17.26 -7.82
C ARG A 101 -12.72 17.00 -9.26
N ASP A 102 -12.04 17.99 -9.84
CA ASP A 102 -11.31 17.78 -11.09
C ASP A 102 -10.09 16.89 -10.83
N LEU A 103 -10.03 15.77 -11.52
CA LEU A 103 -8.99 14.77 -11.43
C LEU A 103 -8.16 14.62 -12.71
N SER A 104 -8.33 15.55 -13.67
CA SER A 104 -7.68 15.47 -14.98
C SER A 104 -6.15 15.40 -14.92
N THR A 105 -5.54 15.96 -13.86
CA THR A 105 -4.08 15.93 -13.61
C THR A 105 -3.69 15.18 -12.36
N THR A 106 -4.62 14.40 -11.74
CA THR A 106 -4.37 13.67 -10.49
C THR A 106 -4.34 12.18 -10.74
N ALA A 107 -3.19 11.55 -10.58
CA ALA A 107 -3.03 10.10 -10.60
C ALA A 107 -3.20 9.48 -9.19
N PHE A 108 -3.63 8.21 -9.16
CA PHE A 108 -3.84 7.45 -7.93
C PHE A 108 -3.13 6.11 -8.02
N TRP A 109 -2.14 5.88 -7.15
CA TRP A 109 -1.31 4.68 -7.16
C TRP A 109 -1.33 3.94 -5.83
N SER A 110 -1.42 2.60 -5.89
CA SER A 110 -1.08 1.75 -4.76
C SER A 110 0.37 1.30 -4.87
N SER A 111 1.10 1.42 -3.78
CA SER A 111 2.48 0.95 -3.66
C SER A 111 2.59 -0.56 -3.38
N VAL A 112 1.48 -1.27 -3.32
CA VAL A 112 1.36 -2.69 -2.98
C VAL A 112 1.56 -2.98 -1.48
N ASP A 113 2.55 -2.36 -0.85
CA ASP A 113 2.77 -2.33 0.60
C ASP A 113 3.65 -1.15 1.02
N LEU A 114 3.66 -0.86 2.33
CA LEU A 114 4.44 0.24 2.92
C LEU A 114 5.96 0.07 2.71
N GLY A 115 6.46 -1.16 2.72
CA GLY A 115 7.88 -1.43 2.49
C GLY A 115 8.33 -1.04 1.10
N ASN A 116 7.51 -1.33 0.08
CA ASN A 116 7.76 -0.93 -1.30
C ASN A 116 7.60 0.59 -1.49
N MET A 117 6.60 1.22 -0.84
CA MET A 117 6.44 2.69 -0.84
C MET A 117 7.70 3.39 -0.32
N ALA A 118 8.15 2.98 0.86
CA ALA A 118 9.23 3.63 1.57
C ALA A 118 10.63 3.24 1.06
N GLY A 119 10.74 2.07 0.43
CA GLY A 119 12.02 1.50 0.07
C GLY A 119 12.85 1.10 1.30
N ARG A 120 14.14 0.79 1.08
CA ARG A 120 15.05 0.35 2.14
C ARG A 120 15.40 1.50 3.08
N ALA A 121 15.56 1.19 4.37
CA ALA A 121 16.07 2.10 5.37
C ALA A 121 17.60 1.98 5.50
N VAL A 122 18.28 3.08 5.81
CA VAL A 122 19.72 3.09 6.15
C VAL A 122 19.97 2.28 7.43
N GLU A 123 19.06 2.42 8.42
CA GLU A 123 19.23 1.78 9.73
C GLU A 123 17.90 1.25 10.27
N THR A 124 18.01 0.45 11.33
CA THR A 124 16.85 0.03 12.12
C THR A 124 16.77 0.80 13.41
N VAL A 125 15.55 1.01 13.93
CA VAL A 125 15.27 1.64 15.22
C VAL A 125 14.55 0.69 16.17
N PRO A 126 14.69 0.83 17.50
CA PRO A 126 13.94 0.01 18.44
C PRO A 126 12.47 0.40 18.43
N HIS A 127 11.59 -0.62 18.38
CA HIS A 127 10.15 -0.39 18.51
C HIS A 127 9.80 -0.06 19.97
N PRO A 128 8.93 0.92 20.24
CA PRO A 128 8.64 1.36 21.61
C PRO A 128 7.97 0.27 22.48
N THR A 129 7.10 -0.53 21.90
CA THR A 129 6.29 -1.53 22.63
C THR A 129 6.59 -2.97 22.27
N LEU A 130 6.89 -3.27 20.99
CA LEU A 130 7.15 -4.64 20.55
C LEU A 130 8.47 -5.17 21.15
N ARG A 131 8.41 -6.41 21.63
CA ARG A 131 9.56 -7.10 22.25
C ARG A 131 9.84 -8.41 21.53
N MET A 132 11.10 -8.80 21.51
CA MET A 132 11.54 -10.13 21.11
C MET A 132 11.31 -11.15 22.25
N ALA A 133 11.49 -12.44 21.99
CA ALA A 133 11.34 -13.50 22.99
C ALA A 133 12.27 -13.32 24.21
N ASP A 134 13.40 -12.66 24.03
CA ASP A 134 14.38 -12.34 25.10
C ASP A 134 14.13 -10.98 25.76
N ASN A 135 12.93 -10.42 25.59
CA ASN A 135 12.49 -9.14 26.13
C ASN A 135 13.22 -7.88 25.58
N ARG A 136 14.15 -8.02 24.66
CA ARG A 136 14.76 -6.86 23.98
C ARG A 136 13.75 -6.17 23.05
N PRO A 137 13.84 -4.83 22.86
CA PRO A 137 13.01 -4.14 21.87
C PRO A 137 13.17 -4.76 20.48
N GLN A 138 12.08 -5.07 19.81
CA GLN A 138 12.12 -5.47 18.41
C GLN A 138 12.64 -4.30 17.57
N ARG A 139 13.64 -4.57 16.72
CA ARG A 139 14.14 -3.54 15.81
C ARG A 139 13.37 -3.57 14.49
N VAL A 140 13.02 -2.38 14.01
CA VAL A 140 12.24 -2.19 12.79
C VAL A 140 12.98 -1.21 11.87
N ALA A 141 12.66 -1.21 10.58
CA ALA A 141 13.26 -0.29 9.62
C ALA A 141 12.94 1.16 9.98
N GLY A 142 13.97 1.98 10.15
CA GLY A 142 13.87 3.37 10.60
C GLY A 142 13.33 4.34 9.54
N PRO A 143 13.19 5.63 9.88
CA PRO A 143 12.60 6.65 9.02
C PRO A 143 13.58 7.26 7.98
N GLU A 144 14.86 6.83 7.96
CA GLU A 144 15.84 7.35 7.00
C GLU A 144 15.94 6.45 5.77
N PRO A 145 15.72 6.98 4.52
CA PRO A 145 15.78 6.18 3.30
C PRO A 145 17.22 5.92 2.85
N ASP A 146 17.51 4.68 2.48
CA ASP A 146 18.71 4.36 1.71
C ASP A 146 18.48 4.70 0.24
N LEU A 147 18.95 5.87 -0.19
CA LEU A 147 18.77 6.37 -1.55
C LEU A 147 19.64 5.63 -2.59
N ASN A 148 20.59 4.81 -2.16
CA ASN A 148 21.38 3.97 -3.05
C ASN A 148 20.64 2.69 -3.48
N GLN A 149 19.50 2.41 -2.86
CA GLN A 149 18.66 1.26 -3.19
C GLN A 149 17.48 1.66 -4.08
N PRO A 150 17.03 0.76 -4.98
CA PRO A 150 15.90 1.03 -5.85
C PRO A 150 14.62 1.31 -5.04
N GLY A 151 13.72 2.10 -5.61
CA GLY A 151 12.42 2.43 -5.05
C GLY A 151 11.46 2.84 -6.16
N ILE A 152 10.25 3.22 -5.77
CA ILE A 152 9.24 3.72 -6.70
C ILE A 152 9.75 5.02 -7.34
N ALA A 153 9.66 5.09 -8.67
CA ALA A 153 9.96 6.30 -9.44
C ALA A 153 8.71 7.17 -9.54
N ILE A 154 8.78 8.38 -8.99
CA ILE A 154 7.70 9.36 -9.10
C ILE A 154 7.94 10.21 -10.36
N PRO A 155 6.96 10.34 -11.28
CA PRO A 155 7.08 11.14 -12.49
C PRO A 155 7.55 12.57 -12.22
N ASP A 156 8.36 13.10 -13.13
CA ASP A 156 8.92 14.44 -13.00
C ASP A 156 7.87 15.54 -13.08
N SER A 157 6.74 15.28 -13.70
CA SER A 157 5.60 16.18 -13.76
C SER A 157 4.90 16.40 -12.42
N VAL A 158 5.04 15.45 -11.46
CA VAL A 158 4.40 15.52 -10.14
C VAL A 158 5.03 16.63 -9.30
N ARG A 159 4.23 17.65 -8.98
CA ARG A 159 4.57 18.76 -8.09
C ARG A 159 3.95 18.62 -6.70
N ASP A 160 2.89 17.82 -6.59
CA ASP A 160 2.13 17.61 -5.36
C ASP A 160 1.95 16.10 -5.13
N LEU A 161 2.68 15.54 -4.16
CA LEU A 161 2.59 14.14 -3.77
C LEU A 161 1.90 14.05 -2.40
N VAL A 162 0.82 13.27 -2.33
CA VAL A 162 0.11 12.98 -1.08
C VAL A 162 0.28 11.50 -0.76
N LEU A 163 0.89 11.20 0.36
CA LEU A 163 1.02 9.85 0.92
C LEU A 163 -0.15 9.59 1.86
N LEU A 164 -0.82 8.46 1.69
CA LEU A 164 -1.92 8.02 2.54
C LEU A 164 -1.39 7.08 3.62
N GLY A 165 -1.67 7.39 4.88
CA GLY A 165 -1.34 6.56 6.05
C GLY A 165 -2.62 6.03 6.69
N ASP A 166 -2.74 4.70 6.83
CA ASP A 166 -3.87 4.07 7.51
C ASP A 166 -3.71 4.17 9.03
N GLY A 167 -4.81 4.35 9.75
CA GLY A 167 -4.85 4.56 11.20
C GLY A 167 -5.12 3.29 12.00
N ASP A 168 -5.39 2.16 11.34
CA ASP A 168 -5.71 0.87 11.96
C ASP A 168 -4.50 -0.08 12.09
N SER A 169 -3.37 0.29 11.49
CA SER A 169 -2.12 -0.45 11.53
C SER A 169 -1.23 -0.04 12.73
N ASP A 170 -0.12 -0.77 12.97
CA ASP A 170 0.86 -0.36 13.96
C ASP A 170 1.36 1.06 13.67
N GLN A 171 1.00 1.99 14.54
CA GLN A 171 1.20 3.41 14.32
C GLN A 171 2.69 3.77 14.20
N PHE A 172 3.55 3.18 15.03
CA PHE A 172 4.98 3.48 15.00
C PHE A 172 5.62 2.99 13.72
N LEU A 173 5.31 1.76 13.31
CA LEU A 173 5.78 1.20 12.04
C LEU A 173 5.31 2.04 10.86
N THR A 174 4.02 2.35 10.79
CA THR A 174 3.44 3.14 9.70
C THR A 174 4.07 4.53 9.63
N GLN A 175 4.29 5.19 10.77
CA GLN A 175 4.99 6.48 10.83
C GLN A 175 6.43 6.39 10.31
N CYS A 176 7.19 5.35 10.67
CA CYS A 176 8.54 5.15 10.15
C CYS A 176 8.54 4.96 8.63
N PHE A 177 7.60 4.18 8.09
CA PHE A 177 7.49 3.98 6.65
C PHE A 177 7.09 5.26 5.91
N ILE A 178 6.06 5.94 6.36
CA ILE A 178 5.57 7.19 5.73
C ILE A 178 6.63 8.30 5.80
N ALA A 179 7.31 8.46 6.94
CA ALA A 179 8.39 9.44 7.08
C ALA A 179 9.56 9.13 6.12
N ARG A 180 9.93 7.84 5.98
CA ARG A 180 10.95 7.40 5.03
C ARG A 180 10.55 7.63 3.58
N ALA A 181 9.31 7.33 3.22
CA ALA A 181 8.77 7.60 1.89
C ALA A 181 8.76 9.10 1.59
N ALA A 182 8.30 9.93 2.52
CA ALA A 182 8.29 11.38 2.36
C ALA A 182 9.68 11.94 2.10
N LYS A 183 10.69 11.49 2.85
CA LYS A 183 12.09 11.89 2.65
C LYS A 183 12.64 11.40 1.31
N ARG A 184 12.35 10.15 0.92
CA ARG A 184 12.78 9.59 -0.36
C ARG A 184 12.25 10.36 -1.55
N PHE A 185 10.99 10.81 -1.48
CA PHE A 185 10.30 11.46 -2.60
C PHE A 185 10.46 12.98 -2.60
N ALA A 186 11.01 13.56 -1.52
CA ALA A 186 11.29 14.98 -1.45
C ALA A 186 12.32 15.41 -2.48
N ARG A 187 12.02 16.48 -3.22
CA ARG A 187 12.94 17.15 -4.14
C ARG A 187 12.49 18.60 -4.35
N GLU A 188 13.37 19.40 -4.90
CA GLU A 188 13.03 20.78 -5.28
C GLU A 188 11.82 20.82 -6.22
N GLY A 189 10.89 21.72 -5.97
CA GLY A 189 9.67 21.90 -6.76
C GLY A 189 8.60 20.82 -6.57
N ARG A 190 8.77 19.88 -5.61
CA ARG A 190 7.74 18.90 -5.24
C ARG A 190 7.34 19.05 -3.77
N ALA A 191 6.08 19.38 -3.52
CA ALA A 191 5.50 19.27 -2.19
C ALA A 191 5.17 17.80 -1.87
N VAL A 192 5.60 17.30 -0.72
CA VAL A 192 5.22 15.99 -0.19
C VAL A 192 4.40 16.19 1.06
N ARG A 193 3.18 15.69 1.05
CA ARG A 193 2.22 15.79 2.14
C ARG A 193 1.79 14.41 2.60
N VAL A 194 1.28 14.31 3.83
CA VAL A 194 0.73 13.08 4.38
C VAL A 194 -0.71 13.33 4.81
N ALA A 195 -1.61 12.46 4.38
CA ALA A 195 -2.98 12.40 4.88
C ALA A 195 -3.15 11.10 5.69
N TRP A 196 -3.65 11.23 6.92
CA TRP A 196 -3.89 10.10 7.81
C TRP A 196 -5.38 9.80 7.90
N ALA A 197 -5.75 8.53 7.84
CA ALA A 197 -7.05 8.10 8.30
C ALA A 197 -7.17 8.29 9.83
N PRO A 198 -8.39 8.44 10.37
CA PRO A 198 -8.59 8.51 11.82
C PRO A 198 -8.01 7.28 12.54
N PRO A 199 -7.61 7.42 13.83
CA PRO A 199 -7.11 6.30 14.61
C PRO A 199 -8.09 5.12 14.63
N GLY A 200 -7.59 3.92 14.33
CA GLY A 200 -8.38 2.69 14.28
C GLY A 200 -9.14 2.45 12.97
N CYS A 201 -9.01 3.34 11.98
CA CYS A 201 -9.69 3.25 10.69
C CYS A 201 -8.69 3.27 9.53
N ASP A 202 -9.08 2.68 8.39
CA ASP A 202 -8.49 2.93 7.10
C ASP A 202 -9.36 3.90 6.26
N PHE A 203 -8.89 4.32 5.07
CA PHE A 203 -9.68 5.21 4.21
C PHE A 203 -10.94 4.55 3.63
N ASN A 204 -11.01 3.23 3.57
CA ASN A 204 -12.21 2.52 3.16
C ASN A 204 -13.28 2.56 4.27
N ASP A 205 -12.87 2.46 5.53
CA ASP A 205 -13.77 2.64 6.68
C ASP A 205 -14.35 4.06 6.69
N VAL A 206 -13.51 5.09 6.44
CA VAL A 206 -13.96 6.49 6.32
C VAL A 206 -14.99 6.66 5.19
N LEU A 207 -14.71 6.12 3.99
CA LEU A 207 -15.63 6.20 2.85
C LEU A 207 -16.99 5.56 3.16
N ARG A 208 -16.99 4.49 3.96
CA ARG A 208 -18.21 3.74 4.35
C ARG A 208 -18.97 4.37 5.51
N GLY A 209 -18.44 5.44 6.10
CA GLY A 209 -19.05 6.11 7.27
C GLY A 209 -18.92 5.28 8.56
N ALA A 210 -17.89 4.43 8.65
CA ALA A 210 -17.60 3.61 9.84
C ALA A 210 -16.53 4.26 10.75
N ALA A 211 -16.08 5.48 10.43
CA ALA A 211 -15.09 6.26 11.18
C ALA A 211 -15.75 7.30 12.09
#